data_7915d1ccaf619d3d25dde683d58315d0
#
_entry.id   7915d1ccaf619d3d25dde683d58315d0
#
_cell.length_a   1.000
_cell.length_b   1.000
_cell.length_c   1.000
_cell.angle_alpha   90.00
_cell.angle_beta   90.00
_cell.angle_gamma   90.00
#
_symmetry.space_group_name_H-M   'P 1'
#
loop_
_entity.id
_entity.type
_entity.pdbx_description
1 polymer ?
#
loop_
_entity_poly.entity_id
_entity_poly.type
_entity_poly.pdbx_seq_one_letter_code
_entity_poly.pdbx_strand_id
1 'polypeptide(L)'
;MQNLKISKKLLVMFLVTALIPMLVLAFVSYNQSKTALIEKTNEKMFIYGSTNYNRIEQYFQSKLENGWVLSQTARIINAVDTYNQYGENSTEWKEIYKDLEFLNSYVEKFNLDSIYLIDKNGKSIFATGPNRAKIEGADFSGRDYFKDSISGKQNISVFAYSDIIKMHYITVATPLEKNGKYIGTVNMYLPVPQIQEMIQDGIEVIGKTGDVYLIDSEGLLYTNTKLGEFSQNAAFEKSIKTKAVELLSPEIKTGNLDFTFSGLYKDYRGNTVVGNLSVI
;
A
#
# COMPACT_ATOMS: atom_id res chain seq x y z
N MET A 1 -68.21 7.05 6.41
CA MET A 1 -68.25 8.55 6.51
C MET A 1 -69.65 9.15 6.73
N GLN A 2 -70.72 8.39 6.79
CA GLN A 2 -72.09 8.97 6.83
C GLN A 2 -72.49 9.69 8.13
N ASN A 3 -71.86 9.39 9.27
CA ASN A 3 -72.28 9.91 10.58
C ASN A 3 -71.37 11.00 11.21
N LEU A 4 -70.49 11.63 10.43
CA LEU A 4 -69.65 12.70 10.94
C LEU A 4 -70.29 14.06 10.71
N LYS A 5 -70.27 14.94 11.77
CA LYS A 5 -70.71 16.36 11.61
C LYS A 5 -69.95 17.05 10.48
N ILE A 6 -70.60 17.96 9.78
CA ILE A 6 -70.05 18.68 8.60
C ILE A 6 -68.65 19.26 8.86
N SER A 7 -68.44 19.87 10.04
CA SER A 7 -67.14 20.40 10.45
C SER A 7 -66.02 19.37 10.48
N LYS A 8 -66.35 18.13 10.92
CA LYS A 8 -65.37 17.03 10.94
C LYS A 8 -65.07 16.49 9.51
N LYS A 9 -66.06 16.50 8.64
CA LYS A 9 -65.89 16.11 7.23
C LYS A 9 -64.96 17.13 6.49
N LEU A 10 -65.18 18.42 6.71
CA LEU A 10 -64.33 19.47 6.17
C LEU A 10 -62.91 19.40 6.71
N LEU A 11 -62.72 19.15 8.00
CA LEU A 11 -61.42 18.98 8.62
C LEU A 11 -60.62 17.77 8.03
N VAL A 12 -61.33 16.61 7.88
CA VAL A 12 -60.71 15.42 7.28
C VAL A 12 -60.35 15.68 5.81
N MET A 13 -61.25 16.33 5.06
CA MET A 13 -60.97 16.63 3.67
C MET A 13 -59.77 17.60 3.52
N PHE A 14 -59.71 18.63 4.35
CA PHE A 14 -58.56 19.55 4.40
C PHE A 14 -57.27 18.84 4.78
N LEU A 15 -57.29 18.01 5.81
CA LEU A 15 -56.13 17.20 6.22
C LEU A 15 -55.65 16.28 5.09
N VAL A 16 -56.53 15.58 4.40
CA VAL A 16 -56.18 14.70 3.29
C VAL A 16 -55.59 15.45 2.12
N THR A 17 -56.23 16.57 1.73
CA THR A 17 -55.75 17.37 0.61
C THR A 17 -54.45 18.14 0.85
N ALA A 18 -54.12 18.45 2.12
CA ALA A 18 -52.88 19.12 2.48
C ALA A 18 -51.76 18.12 2.83
N LEU A 19 -52.06 17.08 3.64
CA LEU A 19 -51.05 16.13 4.13
C LEU A 19 -50.55 15.18 3.04
N ILE A 20 -51.42 14.66 2.17
CA ILE A 20 -51.00 13.70 1.15
C ILE A 20 -49.98 14.31 0.17
N PRO A 21 -50.20 15.48 -0.44
CA PRO A 21 -49.18 16.10 -1.29
C PRO A 21 -47.88 16.40 -0.53
N MET A 22 -47.99 16.86 0.74
CA MET A 22 -46.82 17.13 1.58
C MET A 22 -45.98 15.91 1.84
N LEU A 23 -46.62 14.76 2.15
CA LEU A 23 -45.93 13.46 2.35
C LEU A 23 -45.27 12.98 1.04
N VAL A 24 -45.96 13.13 -0.10
CA VAL A 24 -45.40 12.80 -1.41
C VAL A 24 -44.17 13.66 -1.72
N LEU A 25 -44.27 14.98 -1.52
CA LEU A 25 -43.12 15.88 -1.71
C LEU A 25 -41.97 15.56 -0.77
N ALA A 26 -42.24 15.28 0.50
CA ALA A 26 -41.22 14.90 1.47
C ALA A 26 -40.53 13.60 1.05
N PHE A 27 -41.28 12.60 0.60
CA PHE A 27 -40.73 11.32 0.12
C PHE A 27 -39.86 11.50 -1.15
N VAL A 28 -40.35 12.27 -2.13
CA VAL A 28 -39.59 12.57 -3.35
C VAL A 28 -38.29 13.32 -3.01
N SER A 29 -38.41 14.41 -2.20
CA SER A 29 -37.24 15.18 -1.76
C SER A 29 -36.23 14.37 -0.99
N TYR A 30 -36.69 13.49 -0.10
CA TYR A 30 -35.82 12.57 0.63
C TYR A 30 -35.05 11.65 -0.32
N ASN A 31 -35.74 11.01 -1.28
CA ASN A 31 -35.08 10.12 -2.24
C ASN A 31 -34.08 10.86 -3.14
N GLN A 32 -34.44 12.03 -3.64
CA GLN A 32 -33.53 12.86 -4.43
C GLN A 32 -32.30 13.28 -3.64
N SER A 33 -32.49 13.75 -2.39
CA SER A 33 -31.40 14.15 -1.51
C SER A 33 -30.47 12.97 -1.17
N LYS A 34 -31.05 11.79 -0.91
CA LYS A 34 -30.30 10.57 -0.66
C LYS A 34 -29.45 10.18 -1.88
N THR A 35 -30.03 10.17 -3.07
CA THR A 35 -29.31 9.83 -4.31
C THR A 35 -28.18 10.84 -4.56
N ALA A 36 -28.47 12.13 -4.49
CA ALA A 36 -27.46 13.18 -4.69
C ALA A 36 -26.31 13.10 -3.65
N LEU A 37 -26.63 12.73 -2.40
CA LEU A 37 -25.58 12.54 -1.37
C LEU A 37 -24.70 11.32 -1.67
N ILE A 38 -25.29 10.21 -2.12
CA ILE A 38 -24.54 9.01 -2.52
C ILE A 38 -23.63 9.32 -3.70
N GLU A 39 -24.13 9.97 -4.74
CA GLU A 39 -23.36 10.37 -5.93
C GLU A 39 -22.18 11.28 -5.55
N LYS A 40 -22.43 12.31 -4.75
CA LYS A 40 -21.38 13.21 -4.27
C LYS A 40 -20.34 12.50 -3.39
N THR A 41 -20.77 11.51 -2.60
CA THR A 41 -19.87 10.71 -1.79
C THR A 41 -19.02 9.79 -2.67
N ASN A 42 -19.63 9.14 -3.66
CA ASN A 42 -18.91 8.32 -4.65
C ASN A 42 -17.83 9.14 -5.38
N GLU A 43 -18.17 10.33 -5.85
CA GLU A 43 -17.22 11.23 -6.51
C GLU A 43 -16.01 11.56 -5.59
N LYS A 44 -16.28 11.93 -4.35
CA LYS A 44 -15.21 12.19 -3.37
C LYS A 44 -14.35 10.97 -3.12
N MET A 45 -14.95 9.80 -2.94
CA MET A 45 -14.23 8.55 -2.71
C MET A 45 -13.37 8.18 -3.93
N PHE A 46 -13.90 8.37 -5.14
CA PHE A 46 -13.15 8.14 -6.37
C PHE A 46 -11.93 9.06 -6.48
N ILE A 47 -12.11 10.37 -6.26
CA ILE A 47 -11.00 11.35 -6.30
C ILE A 47 -9.96 11.01 -5.24
N TYR A 48 -10.38 10.71 -4.02
CA TYR A 48 -9.45 10.35 -2.94
C TYR A 48 -8.72 9.05 -3.24
N GLY A 49 -9.43 8.01 -3.71
CA GLY A 49 -8.86 6.72 -4.08
C GLY A 49 -7.84 6.84 -5.21
N SER A 50 -8.18 7.54 -6.30
CA SER A 50 -7.26 7.76 -7.42
C SER A 50 -6.03 8.60 -7.04
N THR A 51 -6.21 9.58 -6.16
CA THR A 51 -5.08 10.36 -5.63
C THR A 51 -4.13 9.47 -4.83
N ASN A 52 -4.64 8.61 -3.96
CA ASN A 52 -3.81 7.68 -3.19
C ASN A 52 -3.14 6.62 -4.08
N TYR A 53 -3.86 6.08 -5.07
CA TYR A 53 -3.27 5.19 -6.07
C TYR A 53 -2.05 5.84 -6.75
N ASN A 54 -2.21 7.04 -7.28
CA ASN A 54 -1.11 7.77 -7.93
C ASN A 54 0.05 8.06 -6.98
N ARG A 55 -0.23 8.40 -5.71
CA ARG A 55 0.81 8.63 -4.69
C ARG A 55 1.62 7.36 -4.42
N ILE A 56 0.95 6.21 -4.27
CA ILE A 56 1.62 4.93 -4.05
C ILE A 56 2.46 4.55 -5.27
N GLU A 57 1.90 4.68 -6.47
CA GLU A 57 2.62 4.40 -7.71
C GLU A 57 3.87 5.27 -7.85
N GLN A 58 3.74 6.59 -7.68
CA GLN A 58 4.86 7.52 -7.72
C GLN A 58 5.91 7.23 -6.64
N TYR A 59 5.46 6.84 -5.45
CA TYR A 59 6.36 6.43 -4.39
C TYR A 59 7.21 5.23 -4.82
N PHE A 60 6.62 4.16 -5.31
CA PHE A 60 7.35 2.98 -5.76
C PHE A 60 8.23 3.26 -6.99
N GLN A 61 7.75 4.03 -7.95
CA GLN A 61 8.55 4.44 -9.11
C GLN A 61 9.80 5.22 -8.67
N SER A 62 9.65 6.17 -7.75
CA SER A 62 10.80 6.91 -7.22
C SER A 62 11.81 6.00 -6.51
N LYS A 63 11.34 4.93 -5.84
CA LYS A 63 12.24 3.96 -5.20
C LYS A 63 12.95 3.07 -6.22
N LEU A 64 12.29 2.70 -7.30
CA LEU A 64 12.95 2.00 -8.43
C LEU A 64 14.05 2.88 -9.05
N GLU A 65 13.75 4.15 -9.30
CA GLU A 65 14.74 5.12 -9.80
C GLU A 65 15.93 5.27 -8.85
N ASN A 66 15.70 5.37 -7.55
CA ASN A 66 16.75 5.42 -6.54
C ASN A 66 17.62 4.16 -6.58
N GLY A 67 17.01 2.98 -6.67
CA GLY A 67 17.72 1.71 -6.84
C GLY A 67 18.57 1.68 -8.09
N TRP A 68 18.03 2.16 -9.21
CA TRP A 68 18.76 2.27 -10.45
C TRP A 68 19.96 3.21 -10.32
N VAL A 69 19.80 4.40 -9.74
CA VAL A 69 20.92 5.35 -9.50
C VAL A 69 22.02 4.70 -8.64
N LEU A 70 21.65 3.99 -7.58
CA LEU A 70 22.61 3.27 -6.73
C LEU A 70 23.34 2.19 -7.55
N SER A 71 22.63 1.45 -8.40
CA SER A 71 23.22 0.38 -9.21
C SER A 71 24.22 0.87 -10.26
N GLN A 72 24.13 2.13 -10.68
CA GLN A 72 25.09 2.77 -11.60
C GLN A 72 26.31 3.38 -10.89
N THR A 73 26.34 3.32 -9.55
CA THR A 73 27.42 3.94 -8.76
C THR A 73 28.68 3.08 -8.83
N ALA A 74 29.74 3.59 -9.42
CA ALA A 74 30.99 2.86 -9.61
C ALA A 74 31.58 2.31 -8.30
N ARG A 75 31.43 3.02 -7.15
CA ARG A 75 31.87 2.56 -5.84
C ARG A 75 31.15 1.27 -5.41
N ILE A 76 29.82 1.19 -5.65
CA ILE A 76 29.02 0.00 -5.30
C ILE A 76 29.41 -1.18 -6.19
N ILE A 77 29.49 -0.95 -7.51
CA ILE A 77 29.88 -1.99 -8.47
C ILE A 77 31.27 -2.53 -8.13
N ASN A 78 32.25 -1.65 -7.91
CA ASN A 78 33.61 -2.06 -7.56
C ASN A 78 33.66 -2.80 -6.22
N ALA A 79 32.88 -2.39 -5.23
CA ALA A 79 32.85 -3.08 -3.94
C ALA A 79 32.33 -4.50 -4.06
N VAL A 80 31.20 -4.71 -4.74
CA VAL A 80 30.61 -6.06 -4.93
C VAL A 80 31.56 -6.93 -5.80
N ASP A 81 32.15 -6.37 -6.83
CA ASP A 81 33.13 -7.09 -7.68
C ASP A 81 34.39 -7.51 -6.87
N THR A 82 34.95 -6.59 -6.07
CA THR A 82 36.09 -6.89 -5.20
C THR A 82 35.77 -7.98 -4.21
N TYR A 83 34.58 -7.92 -3.57
CA TYR A 83 34.16 -8.99 -2.67
C TYR A 83 34.06 -10.34 -3.40
N ASN A 84 33.46 -10.36 -4.59
CA ASN A 84 33.32 -11.57 -5.40
C ASN A 84 34.67 -12.18 -5.84
N GLN A 85 35.71 -11.36 -6.00
CA GLN A 85 37.04 -11.78 -6.45
C GLN A 85 37.93 -12.24 -5.31
N TYR A 86 37.95 -11.50 -4.20
CA TYR A 86 38.95 -11.65 -3.14
C TYR A 86 38.35 -12.16 -1.83
N GLY A 87 37.06 -12.05 -1.63
CA GLY A 87 36.35 -12.51 -0.44
C GLY A 87 36.47 -11.59 0.78
N GLU A 88 35.77 -11.96 1.83
CA GLU A 88 35.55 -11.14 3.03
C GLU A 88 36.84 -10.82 3.82
N ASN A 89 37.83 -11.74 3.82
CA ASN A 89 39.03 -11.62 4.65
C ASN A 89 40.15 -10.83 3.95
N SER A 90 39.97 -10.46 2.68
CA SER A 90 41.01 -9.78 1.90
C SER A 90 41.27 -8.35 2.38
N THR A 91 42.48 -7.86 2.10
CA THR A 91 42.85 -6.47 2.38
C THR A 91 42.06 -5.52 1.48
N GLU A 92 41.89 -5.90 0.21
CA GLU A 92 41.16 -5.17 -0.81
C GLU A 92 39.69 -4.91 -0.41
N TRP A 93 39.04 -5.94 0.14
CA TRP A 93 37.67 -5.79 0.64
C TRP A 93 37.61 -4.88 1.86
N LYS A 94 38.50 -5.06 2.83
CA LYS A 94 38.54 -4.26 4.08
C LYS A 94 38.75 -2.76 3.83
N GLU A 95 39.49 -2.41 2.79
CA GLU A 95 39.66 -1.00 2.38
C GLU A 95 38.38 -0.45 1.77
N ILE A 96 37.79 -1.13 0.79
CA ILE A 96 36.58 -0.69 0.10
C ILE A 96 35.36 -0.69 1.03
N TYR A 97 35.28 -1.63 1.97
CA TYR A 97 34.16 -1.72 2.92
C TYR A 97 33.95 -0.41 3.69
N LYS A 98 35.01 0.26 4.10
CA LYS A 98 34.94 1.54 4.80
C LYS A 98 34.35 2.66 3.92
N ASP A 99 34.65 2.60 2.65
CA ASP A 99 34.15 3.57 1.68
C ASP A 99 32.65 3.45 1.44
N LEU A 100 32.04 2.30 1.77
CA LEU A 100 30.59 2.10 1.61
C LEU A 100 29.75 2.84 2.64
N GLU A 101 30.35 3.39 3.69
CA GLU A 101 29.64 4.16 4.72
C GLU A 101 28.89 5.39 4.16
N PHE A 102 29.28 5.87 2.97
CA PHE A 102 28.51 6.94 2.30
C PHE A 102 27.06 6.57 2.04
N LEU A 103 26.72 5.27 1.96
CA LEU A 103 25.36 4.79 1.76
C LEU A 103 24.42 5.16 2.92
N ASN A 104 24.94 5.41 4.14
CA ASN A 104 24.12 5.89 5.25
C ASN A 104 23.44 7.24 4.94
N SER A 105 24.12 8.14 4.22
CA SER A 105 23.53 9.41 3.80
C SER A 105 22.38 9.25 2.82
N TYR A 106 22.37 8.17 2.02
CA TYR A 106 21.28 7.87 1.11
C TYR A 106 20.07 7.23 1.82
N VAL A 107 20.26 6.54 2.94
CA VAL A 107 19.16 6.04 3.76
C VAL A 107 18.27 7.20 4.21
N GLU A 108 18.86 8.24 4.76
CA GLU A 108 18.13 9.45 5.17
C GLU A 108 17.53 10.17 3.96
N LYS A 109 18.35 10.44 2.94
CA LYS A 109 17.94 11.19 1.75
C LYS A 109 16.79 10.55 0.99
N PHE A 110 16.77 9.21 0.91
CA PHE A 110 15.73 8.46 0.20
C PHE A 110 14.60 8.01 1.12
N ASN A 111 14.66 8.34 2.40
CA ASN A 111 13.72 7.91 3.42
C ASN A 111 13.51 6.38 3.37
N LEU A 112 14.57 5.65 3.69
CA LEU A 112 14.65 4.20 3.68
C LEU A 112 14.88 3.68 5.10
N ASP A 113 14.63 2.40 5.30
CA ASP A 113 15.01 1.69 6.53
C ASP A 113 16.47 1.23 6.44
N SER A 114 16.87 0.67 5.32
CA SER A 114 18.26 0.30 5.04
C SER A 114 18.57 0.17 3.55
N ILE A 115 19.86 0.25 3.21
CA ILE A 115 20.44 -0.16 1.93
C ILE A 115 21.40 -1.31 2.21
N TYR A 116 21.33 -2.37 1.44
CA TYR A 116 22.23 -3.50 1.59
C TYR A 116 22.65 -4.08 0.24
N LEU A 117 23.88 -4.58 0.20
CA LEU A 117 24.50 -5.17 -0.97
C LEU A 117 24.56 -6.68 -0.82
N ILE A 118 24.14 -7.39 -1.85
CA ILE A 118 24.18 -8.86 -1.90
C ILE A 118 25.14 -9.28 -3.01
N ASP A 119 26.01 -10.22 -2.74
CA ASP A 119 26.92 -10.80 -3.73
C ASP A 119 26.19 -11.70 -4.74
N LYS A 120 26.92 -12.22 -5.71
CA LYS A 120 26.34 -13.11 -6.74
C LYS A 120 25.76 -14.43 -6.20
N ASN A 121 26.12 -14.82 -4.97
CA ASN A 121 25.69 -16.08 -4.35
C ASN A 121 24.50 -15.87 -3.40
N GLY A 122 24.07 -14.62 -3.15
CA GLY A 122 22.96 -14.31 -2.25
C GLY A 122 23.39 -13.92 -0.83
N LYS A 123 24.69 -13.81 -0.54
CA LYS A 123 25.18 -13.36 0.77
C LYS A 123 25.17 -11.83 0.85
N SER A 124 24.58 -11.27 1.90
CA SER A 124 24.69 -9.83 2.17
C SER A 124 26.10 -9.50 2.67
N ILE A 125 26.77 -8.59 1.97
CA ILE A 125 28.18 -8.24 2.20
C ILE A 125 28.33 -6.88 2.89
N PHE A 126 27.29 -6.06 2.87
CA PHE A 126 27.25 -4.74 3.49
C PHE A 126 25.81 -4.35 3.74
N ALA A 127 25.53 -3.66 4.83
CA ALA A 127 24.24 -3.05 5.09
C ALA A 127 24.37 -1.71 5.84
N THR A 128 23.31 -0.92 5.80
CA THR A 128 23.16 0.33 6.53
C THR A 128 21.96 0.23 7.49
N GLY A 129 21.74 1.27 8.27
CA GLY A 129 20.56 1.40 9.13
C GLY A 129 20.58 0.56 10.41
N PRO A 130 19.48 0.59 11.18
CA PRO A 130 19.44 0.02 12.55
C PRO A 130 19.54 -1.52 12.57
N ASN A 131 19.21 -2.18 11.47
CA ASN A 131 19.24 -3.65 11.36
C ASN A 131 20.53 -4.19 10.72
N ARG A 132 21.54 -3.34 10.50
CA ARG A 132 22.82 -3.70 9.85
C ARG A 132 23.39 -5.03 10.34
N ALA A 133 23.57 -5.18 11.66
CA ALA A 133 24.18 -6.37 12.26
C ALA A 133 23.42 -7.68 12.01
N LYS A 134 22.11 -7.59 11.69
CA LYS A 134 21.29 -8.76 11.35
C LYS A 134 21.33 -9.07 9.86
N ILE A 135 21.50 -8.05 9.03
CA ILE A 135 21.48 -8.15 7.57
C ILE A 135 22.84 -8.57 7.03
N GLU A 136 23.93 -8.00 7.53
CA GLU A 136 25.28 -8.37 7.10
C GLU A 136 25.59 -9.83 7.40
N GLY A 137 26.09 -10.53 6.41
CA GLY A 137 26.37 -11.96 6.47
C GLY A 137 25.16 -12.88 6.27
N ALA A 138 23.94 -12.34 6.26
CA ALA A 138 22.73 -13.15 6.06
C ALA A 138 22.61 -13.66 4.61
N ASP A 139 21.97 -14.81 4.45
CA ASP A 139 21.70 -15.44 3.16
C ASP A 139 20.33 -15.05 2.63
N PHE A 140 20.31 -14.47 1.46
CA PHE A 140 19.15 -14.06 0.70
C PHE A 140 18.95 -14.86 -0.59
N SER A 141 19.74 -15.89 -0.85
CA SER A 141 19.70 -16.68 -2.09
C SER A 141 18.34 -17.33 -2.36
N GLY A 142 17.59 -17.63 -1.29
CA GLY A 142 16.25 -18.19 -1.37
C GLY A 142 15.14 -17.17 -1.70
N ARG A 143 15.42 -15.88 -1.64
CA ARG A 143 14.40 -14.82 -1.82
C ARG A 143 14.13 -14.57 -3.30
N ASP A 144 12.84 -14.49 -3.66
CA ASP A 144 12.44 -14.33 -5.07
C ASP A 144 12.92 -13.01 -5.65
N TYR A 145 12.84 -11.90 -4.87
CA TYR A 145 13.38 -10.62 -5.31
C TYR A 145 14.88 -10.65 -5.65
N PHE A 146 15.67 -11.47 -4.93
CA PHE A 146 17.07 -11.66 -5.25
C PHE A 146 17.25 -12.47 -6.54
N LYS A 147 16.53 -13.60 -6.69
CA LYS A 147 16.58 -14.44 -7.90
C LYS A 147 16.21 -13.66 -9.15
N ASP A 148 15.15 -12.86 -9.08
CA ASP A 148 14.72 -11.99 -10.17
C ASP A 148 15.80 -10.94 -10.47
N SER A 149 16.31 -10.28 -9.44
CA SER A 149 17.29 -9.21 -9.62
C SER A 149 18.63 -9.72 -10.15
N ILE A 150 19.15 -10.83 -9.64
CA ILE A 150 20.41 -11.39 -10.15
C ILE A 150 20.31 -11.92 -11.59
N SER A 151 19.09 -12.15 -12.08
CA SER A 151 18.81 -12.46 -13.48
C SER A 151 18.73 -11.21 -14.38
N GLY A 152 18.87 -10.02 -13.82
CA GLY A 152 18.85 -8.75 -14.53
C GLY A 152 17.54 -7.97 -14.46
N LYS A 153 16.56 -8.44 -13.66
CA LYS A 153 15.25 -7.78 -13.53
C LYS A 153 15.20 -6.96 -12.24
N GLN A 154 15.15 -5.63 -12.37
CA GLN A 154 14.82 -4.78 -11.23
C GLN A 154 13.38 -5.05 -10.80
N ASN A 155 13.15 -5.16 -9.50
CA ASN A 155 11.83 -5.51 -8.98
C ASN A 155 11.56 -4.91 -7.60
N ILE A 156 10.28 -4.92 -7.23
CA ILE A 156 9.80 -4.62 -5.88
C ILE A 156 9.17 -5.90 -5.33
N SER A 157 9.58 -6.34 -4.14
CA SER A 157 8.93 -7.47 -3.48
C SER A 157 7.53 -7.08 -3.03
N VAL A 158 6.64 -8.05 -2.95
CA VAL A 158 5.41 -7.89 -2.17
C VAL A 158 5.75 -7.69 -0.69
N PHE A 159 4.77 -7.21 0.09
CA PHE A 159 4.91 -7.19 1.56
C PHE A 159 5.25 -8.59 2.08
N ALA A 160 6.35 -8.72 2.79
CA ALA A 160 6.82 -10.00 3.32
C ALA A 160 7.34 -9.86 4.74
N TYR A 161 7.24 -10.94 5.52
CA TYR A 161 7.90 -11.00 6.82
C TYR A 161 9.35 -11.42 6.65
N SER A 162 10.26 -10.67 7.28
CA SER A 162 11.66 -11.03 7.35
C SER A 162 12.02 -11.74 8.66
N ASP A 163 12.38 -13.00 8.57
CA ASP A 163 12.91 -13.75 9.71
C ASP A 163 14.25 -13.20 10.21
N ILE A 164 14.95 -12.45 9.38
CA ILE A 164 16.26 -11.86 9.68
C ILE A 164 16.07 -10.65 10.60
N ILE A 165 15.24 -9.67 10.20
CA ILE A 165 15.03 -8.44 10.95
C ILE A 165 13.80 -8.50 11.87
N LYS A 166 12.98 -9.57 11.79
CA LYS A 166 11.77 -9.82 12.59
C LYS A 166 10.71 -8.74 12.41
N MET A 167 10.51 -8.27 11.17
CA MET A 167 9.47 -7.30 10.83
C MET A 167 9.01 -7.45 9.38
N HIS A 168 7.86 -6.87 9.06
CA HIS A 168 7.37 -6.80 7.69
C HIS A 168 8.08 -5.68 6.92
N TYR A 169 8.32 -5.92 5.65
CA TYR A 169 9.09 -5.03 4.78
C TYR A 169 8.62 -5.13 3.32
N ILE A 170 9.02 -4.15 2.56
CA ILE A 170 9.05 -4.18 1.09
C ILE A 170 10.50 -3.99 0.69
N THR A 171 10.97 -4.75 -0.29
CA THR A 171 12.32 -4.60 -0.83
C THR A 171 12.26 -4.12 -2.27
N VAL A 172 13.01 -3.10 -2.60
CA VAL A 172 13.42 -2.80 -3.97
C VAL A 172 14.76 -3.49 -4.21
N ALA A 173 14.82 -4.37 -5.19
CA ALA A 173 16.03 -5.08 -5.57
C ALA A 173 16.45 -4.69 -7.00
N THR A 174 17.69 -4.24 -7.15
CA THR A 174 18.24 -3.76 -8.41
C THR A 174 19.51 -4.51 -8.75
N PRO A 175 19.64 -5.06 -9.97
CA PRO A 175 20.82 -5.79 -10.38
C PRO A 175 22.04 -4.86 -10.46
N LEU A 176 23.21 -5.40 -10.11
CA LEU A 176 24.51 -4.77 -10.32
C LEU A 176 25.20 -5.48 -11.47
N GLU A 177 25.51 -4.73 -12.51
CA GLU A 177 26.16 -5.27 -13.71
C GLU A 177 27.57 -4.72 -13.86
N LYS A 178 28.49 -5.61 -14.25
CA LYS A 178 29.88 -5.26 -14.66
C LYS A 178 30.26 -6.07 -15.87
N ASN A 179 30.68 -5.37 -16.96
CA ASN A 179 31.11 -5.99 -18.20
C ASN A 179 30.11 -7.00 -18.80
N GLY A 180 28.82 -6.68 -18.80
CA GLY A 180 27.75 -7.54 -19.33
C GLY A 180 27.40 -8.76 -18.42
N LYS A 181 27.87 -8.78 -17.16
CA LYS A 181 27.57 -9.83 -16.20
C LYS A 181 26.96 -9.26 -14.93
N TYR A 182 25.92 -9.91 -14.43
CA TYR A 182 25.36 -9.56 -13.12
C TYR A 182 26.26 -10.13 -12.01
N ILE A 183 26.69 -9.24 -11.13
CA ILE A 183 27.69 -9.53 -10.08
C ILE A 183 27.10 -9.53 -8.68
N GLY A 184 25.87 -9.14 -8.51
CA GLY A 184 25.17 -9.01 -7.26
C GLY A 184 23.97 -8.08 -7.37
N THR A 185 23.44 -7.62 -6.25
CA THR A 185 22.30 -6.70 -6.22
C THR A 185 22.48 -5.61 -5.16
N VAL A 186 21.93 -4.43 -5.44
CA VAL A 186 21.70 -3.39 -4.43
C VAL A 186 20.24 -3.40 -4.05
N ASN A 187 19.97 -3.43 -2.75
CA ASN A 187 18.65 -3.61 -2.20
C ASN A 187 18.34 -2.51 -1.20
N MET A 188 17.06 -2.11 -1.16
CA MET A 188 16.56 -1.11 -0.22
C MET A 188 15.35 -1.65 0.52
N TYR A 189 15.37 -1.59 1.86
CA TYR A 189 14.17 -1.83 2.67
C TYR A 189 13.36 -0.55 2.80
N LEU A 190 12.07 -0.65 2.47
CA LEU A 190 11.12 0.44 2.57
C LEU A 190 10.33 0.34 3.87
N PRO A 191 10.17 1.45 4.63
CA PRO A 191 9.41 1.46 5.86
C PRO A 191 7.91 1.37 5.59
N VAL A 192 7.28 0.29 6.03
CA VAL A 192 5.84 0.04 5.85
C VAL A 192 4.95 1.12 6.51
N PRO A 193 5.26 1.64 7.72
CA PRO A 193 4.46 2.70 8.34
C PRO A 193 4.28 3.94 7.46
N GLN A 194 5.26 4.26 6.64
CA GLN A 194 5.19 5.40 5.72
C GLN A 194 4.10 5.25 4.66
N ILE A 195 3.85 4.02 4.20
CA ILE A 195 2.75 3.75 3.25
C ILE A 195 1.41 3.98 3.93
N GLN A 196 1.25 3.55 5.17
CA GLN A 196 0.04 3.80 5.94
C GLN A 196 -0.21 5.30 6.14
N GLU A 197 0.81 6.05 6.55
CA GLU A 197 0.72 7.51 6.69
C GLU A 197 0.31 8.17 5.36
N MET A 198 0.93 7.76 4.27
CA MET A 198 0.67 8.32 2.94
C MET A 198 -0.76 8.09 2.47
N ILE A 199 -1.35 6.90 2.68
CA ILE A 199 -2.74 6.61 2.25
C ILE A 199 -3.78 7.23 3.17
N GLN A 200 -3.43 7.51 4.42
CA GLN A 200 -4.33 8.14 5.40
C GLN A 200 -4.24 9.67 5.41
N ASP A 201 -3.23 10.24 4.73
CA ASP A 201 -3.11 11.69 4.61
C ASP A 201 -4.29 12.29 3.84
N GLY A 202 -4.92 13.30 4.46
CA GLY A 202 -6.10 13.96 3.89
C GLY A 202 -7.40 13.15 3.97
N ILE A 203 -7.46 12.08 4.75
CA ILE A 203 -8.66 11.21 4.89
C ILE A 203 -9.90 11.97 5.37
N GLU A 204 -9.75 13.14 5.98
CA GLU A 204 -10.85 14.00 6.42
C GLU A 204 -11.75 14.46 5.26
N VAL A 205 -11.23 14.49 4.05
CA VAL A 205 -11.98 14.84 2.82
C VAL A 205 -13.15 13.89 2.59
N ILE A 206 -12.99 12.60 2.92
CA ILE A 206 -14.05 11.59 2.80
C ILE A 206 -14.94 11.50 4.03
N GLY A 207 -14.72 12.36 5.04
CA GLY A 207 -15.56 12.52 6.23
C GLY A 207 -15.09 11.76 7.46
N LYS A 208 -15.76 12.01 8.58
CA LYS A 208 -15.38 11.45 9.90
C LYS A 208 -15.43 9.92 9.97
N THR A 209 -16.28 9.30 9.17
CA THR A 209 -16.47 7.85 9.10
C THR A 209 -15.73 7.20 7.92
N GLY A 210 -14.99 8.01 7.18
CA GLY A 210 -14.16 7.54 6.08
C GLY A 210 -12.98 6.72 6.57
N ASP A 211 -12.63 5.69 5.80
CA ASP A 211 -11.52 4.78 6.07
C ASP A 211 -10.83 4.40 4.76
N VAL A 212 -9.54 4.12 4.83
CA VAL A 212 -8.73 3.62 3.72
C VAL A 212 -7.68 2.66 4.27
N TYR A 213 -7.50 1.55 3.61
CA TYR A 213 -6.55 0.52 3.99
C TYR A 213 -6.16 -0.33 2.79
N LEU A 214 -5.02 -1.00 2.89
CA LEU A 214 -4.51 -1.95 1.90
C LEU A 214 -4.73 -3.37 2.38
N ILE A 215 -5.09 -4.25 1.45
CA ILE A 215 -5.28 -5.69 1.68
C ILE A 215 -4.65 -6.51 0.56
N ASP A 216 -4.33 -7.76 0.87
CA ASP A 216 -4.00 -8.74 -0.15
C ASP A 216 -5.25 -9.45 -0.71
N SER A 217 -5.02 -10.43 -1.59
CA SER A 217 -6.08 -11.24 -2.20
C SER A 217 -6.88 -12.11 -1.22
N GLU A 218 -6.36 -12.35 -0.03
CA GLU A 218 -7.02 -13.16 1.02
C GLU A 218 -7.65 -12.27 2.12
N GLY A 219 -7.58 -10.94 1.93
CA GLY A 219 -8.12 -9.95 2.87
C GLY A 219 -7.21 -9.65 4.05
N LEU A 220 -5.95 -10.12 4.06
CA LEU A 220 -4.97 -9.74 5.07
C LEU A 220 -4.70 -8.23 4.97
N LEU A 221 -4.83 -7.55 6.09
CA LEU A 221 -4.54 -6.12 6.16
C LEU A 221 -3.04 -5.87 6.05
N TYR A 222 -2.63 -5.03 5.12
CA TYR A 222 -1.24 -4.52 5.02
C TYR A 222 -1.06 -3.20 5.76
N THR A 223 -2.17 -2.53 6.07
CA THR A 223 -2.22 -1.32 6.91
C THR A 223 -3.34 -1.46 7.93
N ASN A 224 -3.23 -0.75 9.06
CA ASN A 224 -4.34 -0.68 9.99
C ASN A 224 -5.50 0.13 9.37
N THR A 225 -6.73 -0.18 9.76
CA THR A 225 -7.86 0.68 9.48
C THR A 225 -7.81 1.93 10.37
N LYS A 226 -8.54 2.98 10.00
CA LYS A 226 -8.68 4.17 10.87
C LYS A 226 -9.66 3.91 12.01
N LEU A 227 -10.66 3.07 11.79
CA LEU A 227 -11.82 2.91 12.66
C LEU A 227 -11.99 1.46 13.11
N GLY A 228 -12.65 1.28 14.27
CA GLY A 228 -13.05 -0.03 14.76
C GLY A 228 -11.91 -0.87 15.34
N GLU A 229 -12.13 -2.18 15.38
CA GLU A 229 -11.25 -3.15 16.03
C GLU A 229 -9.90 -3.36 15.34
N PHE A 230 -9.80 -3.00 14.06
CA PHE A 230 -8.58 -3.13 13.27
C PHE A 230 -7.74 -1.84 13.19
N SER A 231 -8.04 -0.85 14.05
CA SER A 231 -7.34 0.44 14.04
C SER A 231 -5.94 0.40 14.68
N GLN A 232 -5.62 -0.69 15.37
CA GLN A 232 -4.32 -0.90 16.00
C GLN A 232 -3.92 -2.37 15.93
N ASN A 233 -2.64 -2.65 15.68
CA ASN A 233 -2.05 -3.99 15.67
C ASN A 233 -2.78 -5.00 14.76
N ALA A 234 -3.36 -4.51 13.66
CA ALA A 234 -4.09 -5.34 12.71
C ALA A 234 -3.28 -5.59 11.43
N ALA A 235 -2.41 -4.66 11.06
CA ALA A 235 -1.56 -4.80 9.88
C ALA A 235 -0.70 -6.07 9.99
N PHE A 236 -0.77 -6.92 8.96
CA PHE A 236 -0.12 -8.23 8.83
C PHE A 236 -0.54 -9.31 9.84
N GLU A 237 -1.52 -9.02 10.69
CA GLU A 237 -1.99 -9.93 11.74
C GLU A 237 -3.47 -10.34 11.55
N LYS A 238 -4.24 -9.48 10.94
CA LYS A 238 -5.69 -9.65 10.82
C LYS A 238 -6.14 -9.65 9.38
N SER A 239 -7.12 -10.51 9.09
CA SER A 239 -7.82 -10.53 7.80
C SER A 239 -9.25 -10.10 7.95
N ILE A 240 -9.74 -9.36 6.97
CA ILE A 240 -11.15 -8.98 6.87
C ILE A 240 -11.86 -9.84 5.83
N LYS A 241 -13.16 -10.08 6.07
CA LYS A 241 -14.01 -10.82 5.12
C LYS A 241 -15.19 -9.93 4.75
N THR A 242 -15.11 -9.30 3.61
CA THR A 242 -16.11 -8.34 3.14
C THR A 242 -16.39 -8.53 1.66
N LYS A 243 -17.44 -7.91 1.17
CA LYS A 243 -17.71 -7.88 -0.27
C LYS A 243 -16.57 -7.23 -1.08
N ALA A 244 -15.83 -6.33 -0.46
CA ALA A 244 -14.64 -5.73 -1.07
C ALA A 244 -13.57 -6.81 -1.38
N VAL A 245 -13.28 -7.69 -0.42
CA VAL A 245 -12.32 -8.79 -0.62
C VAL A 245 -12.81 -9.75 -1.71
N GLU A 246 -14.10 -10.13 -1.71
CA GLU A 246 -14.66 -11.00 -2.74
C GLU A 246 -14.53 -10.42 -4.16
N LEU A 247 -14.66 -9.11 -4.30
CA LEU A 247 -14.52 -8.41 -5.58
C LEU A 247 -13.05 -8.26 -6.01
N LEU A 248 -12.16 -7.95 -5.06
CA LEU A 248 -10.74 -7.70 -5.34
C LEU A 248 -9.92 -8.98 -5.51
N SER A 249 -10.23 -10.04 -4.76
CA SER A 249 -9.42 -11.28 -4.75
C SER A 249 -9.14 -11.86 -6.13
N PRO A 250 -10.13 -12.06 -7.03
CA PRO A 250 -9.85 -12.57 -8.37
C PRO A 250 -9.01 -11.61 -9.21
N GLU A 251 -9.24 -10.32 -9.08
CA GLU A 251 -8.54 -9.29 -9.85
C GLU A 251 -7.06 -9.17 -9.44
N ILE A 252 -6.78 -9.22 -8.12
CA ILE A 252 -5.41 -9.25 -7.60
C ILE A 252 -4.68 -10.51 -8.09
N LYS A 253 -5.34 -11.68 -8.04
CA LYS A 253 -4.74 -12.96 -8.47
C LYS A 253 -4.42 -13.01 -9.95
N THR A 254 -5.17 -12.28 -10.77
CA THR A 254 -4.93 -12.18 -12.22
C THR A 254 -4.02 -11.00 -12.59
N GLY A 255 -3.65 -10.14 -11.64
CA GLY A 255 -2.85 -8.95 -11.89
C GLY A 255 -3.59 -7.88 -12.71
N ASN A 256 -4.92 -7.80 -12.59
CA ASN A 256 -5.73 -6.83 -13.30
C ASN A 256 -5.65 -5.44 -12.60
N LEU A 257 -4.64 -4.66 -12.95
CA LEU A 257 -4.40 -3.32 -12.39
C LEU A 257 -5.44 -2.27 -12.85
N ASP A 258 -6.21 -2.57 -13.91
CA ASP A 258 -7.25 -1.67 -14.42
C ASP A 258 -8.58 -1.81 -13.65
N PHE A 259 -8.66 -2.78 -12.73
CA PHE A 259 -9.88 -3.01 -11.98
C PHE A 259 -10.20 -1.86 -11.03
N THR A 260 -11.41 -1.33 -11.18
CA THR A 260 -12.00 -0.37 -10.24
C THR A 260 -13.45 -0.73 -9.98
N PHE A 261 -13.89 -0.55 -8.73
CA PHE A 261 -15.28 -0.70 -8.35
C PHE A 261 -15.71 0.49 -7.49
N SER A 262 -16.90 1.02 -7.74
CA SER A 262 -17.53 2.03 -6.89
C SER A 262 -18.98 1.65 -6.61
N GLY A 263 -19.35 1.59 -5.33
CA GLY A 263 -20.70 1.16 -4.98
C GLY A 263 -20.96 1.00 -3.49
N LEU A 264 -22.17 0.52 -3.17
CA LEU A 264 -22.60 0.23 -1.81
C LEU A 264 -22.28 -1.23 -1.44
N TYR A 265 -21.64 -1.44 -0.30
CA TYR A 265 -21.42 -2.75 0.30
C TYR A 265 -21.33 -2.66 1.82
N LYS A 266 -21.31 -3.81 2.51
CA LYS A 266 -21.05 -3.86 3.94
C LYS A 266 -19.54 -3.90 4.18
N ASP A 267 -19.06 -2.96 4.99
CA ASP A 267 -17.66 -2.92 5.43
C ASP A 267 -17.34 -3.96 6.51
N TYR A 268 -16.11 -3.98 6.98
CA TYR A 268 -15.62 -4.89 8.02
C TYR A 268 -16.32 -4.69 9.38
N ARG A 269 -17.03 -3.58 9.59
CA ARG A 269 -17.85 -3.29 10.78
C ARG A 269 -19.31 -3.71 10.59
N GLY A 270 -19.69 -4.25 9.42
CA GLY A 270 -21.06 -4.61 9.08
C GLY A 270 -21.95 -3.44 8.65
N ASN A 271 -21.41 -2.22 8.56
CA ASN A 271 -22.13 -1.03 8.12
C ASN A 271 -22.23 -0.97 6.59
N THR A 272 -23.36 -0.50 6.07
CA THR A 272 -23.48 -0.18 4.65
C THR A 272 -22.72 1.11 4.38
N VAL A 273 -21.71 1.03 3.53
CA VAL A 273 -20.83 2.13 3.13
C VAL A 273 -20.83 2.34 1.62
N VAL A 274 -20.49 3.54 1.22
CA VAL A 274 -20.05 3.83 -0.14
C VAL A 274 -18.57 3.52 -0.20
N GLY A 275 -18.11 2.66 -1.11
CA GLY A 275 -16.71 2.31 -1.24
C GLY A 275 -16.21 2.42 -2.67
N ASN A 276 -14.92 2.71 -2.78
CA ASN A 276 -14.15 2.65 -4.00
C ASN A 276 -13.01 1.64 -3.81
N LEU A 277 -12.82 0.74 -4.75
CA LEU A 277 -11.84 -0.34 -4.73
C LEU A 277 -10.99 -0.24 -5.99
N SER A 278 -9.68 -0.49 -5.84
CA SER A 278 -8.74 -0.61 -6.97
C SER A 278 -7.63 -1.59 -6.63
N VAL A 279 -7.03 -2.19 -7.65
CA VAL A 279 -5.82 -3.02 -7.54
C VAL A 279 -4.60 -2.12 -7.80
N ILE A 280 -3.53 -2.31 -7.06
CA ILE A 280 -2.27 -1.59 -7.18
C ILE A 280 -1.09 -2.55 -7.29
#